data_fb7f2b24e42094e7ab50d0b1f66710c6
#
_entry.id   fb7f2b24e42094e7ab50d0b1f66710c6
#
_cell.length_a   1.000
_cell.length_b   1.000
_cell.length_c   1.000
_cell.angle_alpha   90.00
_cell.angle_beta   90.00
_cell.angle_gamma   90.00
#
_symmetry.space_group_name_H-M   'P 1'
#
loop_
_entity.id
_entity.type
_entity.pdbx_description
1 polymer ?
#
loop_
_entity_poly.entity_id
_entity_poly.type
_entity_poly.pdbx_seq_one_letter_code
_entity_poly.pdbx_strand_id
1 'polypeptide(L)'
;MRKFVKLLRREGGFSLVELIVALSLFTVAAGIISGITMLGLRSYHKISIENSLRDEGDLLMSSIITELYTFAPEKVTSAITQNSEETDSYITLERQDGMKSRIQIANGVLTIANPDVINPPEDARTTIHSKLAEGSKIILECQNTVPCKSGLISIDLSLVQSYAGKDYPLELKSTFGF
;
A
#
# COMPACT_ATOMS: atom_id res chain seq x y z
N MET A 1 -25.17 13.79 56.96
CA MET A 1 -25.51 12.59 56.15
C MET A 1 -26.99 12.17 56.18
N ARG A 2 -27.89 12.74 57.01
CA ARG A 2 -29.30 12.33 57.11
C ARG A 2 -30.26 13.03 56.08
N LYS A 3 -29.82 14.03 55.36
CA LYS A 3 -30.66 14.76 54.36
C LYS A 3 -30.71 14.07 52.99
N PHE A 4 -29.67 13.34 52.59
CA PHE A 4 -29.63 12.64 51.31
C PHE A 4 -30.55 11.39 51.25
N VAL A 5 -30.72 10.71 52.40
CA VAL A 5 -31.54 9.48 52.49
C VAL A 5 -33.04 9.81 52.39
N LYS A 6 -33.49 11.04 52.76
CA LYS A 6 -34.90 11.44 52.60
C LYS A 6 -35.33 11.78 51.20
N LEU A 7 -34.37 12.08 50.29
CA LEU A 7 -34.71 12.35 48.87
C LEU A 7 -34.94 11.04 48.05
N LEU A 8 -34.34 9.94 48.48
CA LEU A 8 -34.50 8.62 47.85
C LEU A 8 -35.79 7.88 48.23
N ARG A 9 -36.58 8.40 49.20
CA ARG A 9 -37.78 7.77 49.74
C ARG A 9 -39.08 8.42 49.29
N ARG A 10 -39.05 9.13 48.16
CA ARG A 10 -40.28 9.56 47.44
C ARG A 10 -40.69 8.43 46.48
N GLU A 11 -41.53 7.56 46.95
CA GLU A 11 -42.25 6.56 46.14
C GLU A 11 -43.33 7.25 45.29
N GLY A 12 -42.94 8.20 44.44
CA GLY A 12 -43.77 8.71 43.38
C GLY A 12 -43.52 7.84 42.16
N GLY A 13 -44.46 6.98 41.81
CA GLY A 13 -44.41 6.22 40.58
C GLY A 13 -44.17 7.15 39.37
N PHE A 14 -43.35 6.72 38.42
CA PHE A 14 -43.14 7.43 37.14
C PHE A 14 -44.49 7.65 36.45
N SER A 15 -44.77 8.87 36.03
CA SER A 15 -45.94 9.15 35.21
C SER A 15 -45.71 8.56 33.80
N LEU A 16 -46.77 8.08 33.16
CA LEU A 16 -46.71 7.53 31.79
C LEU A 16 -46.08 8.50 30.81
N VAL A 17 -46.29 9.81 31.00
CA VAL A 17 -45.73 10.89 30.20
C VAL A 17 -44.19 10.97 30.40
N GLU A 18 -43.71 10.84 31.62
CA GLU A 18 -42.29 10.89 31.95
C GLU A 18 -41.53 9.71 31.32
N LEU A 19 -42.16 8.54 31.26
CA LEU A 19 -41.63 7.34 30.62
C LEU A 19 -41.52 7.52 29.09
N ILE A 20 -42.55 8.11 28.45
CA ILE A 20 -42.55 8.38 27.02
C ILE A 20 -41.45 9.39 26.65
N VAL A 21 -41.30 10.46 27.44
CA VAL A 21 -40.26 11.48 27.24
C VAL A 21 -38.87 10.86 27.41
N ALA A 22 -38.65 10.05 28.45
CA ALA A 22 -37.36 9.38 28.66
C ALA A 22 -37.02 8.44 27.51
N LEU A 23 -37.96 7.62 27.02
CA LEU A 23 -37.78 6.76 25.88
C LEU A 23 -37.47 7.54 24.58
N SER A 24 -38.18 8.64 24.34
CA SER A 24 -37.92 9.47 23.15
C SER A 24 -36.54 10.11 23.19
N LEU A 25 -36.08 10.61 24.31
CA LEU A 25 -34.71 11.14 24.48
C LEU A 25 -33.66 10.06 24.32
N PHE A 26 -33.92 8.87 24.87
CA PHE A 26 -33.01 7.72 24.73
C PHE A 26 -32.86 7.29 23.29
N THR A 27 -33.96 7.20 22.51
CA THR A 27 -33.90 6.81 21.09
C THR A 27 -33.12 7.81 20.25
N VAL A 28 -33.31 9.13 20.51
CA VAL A 28 -32.54 10.18 19.83
C VAL A 28 -31.04 10.07 20.16
N ALA A 29 -30.69 9.90 21.44
CA ALA A 29 -29.31 9.74 21.87
C ALA A 29 -28.66 8.49 21.25
N ALA A 30 -29.37 7.36 21.25
CA ALA A 30 -28.90 6.12 20.64
C ALA A 30 -28.69 6.27 19.12
N GLY A 31 -29.58 7.00 18.43
CA GLY A 31 -29.44 7.29 16.99
C GLY A 31 -28.18 8.12 16.68
N ILE A 32 -27.90 9.13 17.47
CA ILE A 32 -26.70 9.97 17.32
C ILE A 32 -25.42 9.14 17.55
N ILE A 33 -25.38 8.35 18.62
CA ILE A 33 -24.21 7.49 18.94
C ILE A 33 -23.98 6.48 17.82
N SER A 34 -25.04 5.81 17.31
CA SER A 34 -24.93 4.88 16.20
C SER A 34 -24.38 5.54 14.93
N GLY A 35 -24.84 6.74 14.60
CA GLY A 35 -24.35 7.51 13.47
C GLY A 35 -22.85 7.84 13.57
N ILE A 36 -22.40 8.33 14.73
CA ILE A 36 -20.99 8.66 14.98
C ILE A 36 -20.12 7.39 14.91
N THR A 37 -20.57 6.29 15.50
CA THR A 37 -19.84 5.02 15.47
C THR A 37 -19.68 4.50 14.05
N MET A 38 -20.76 4.55 13.23
CA MET A 38 -20.70 4.11 11.84
C MET A 38 -19.73 4.93 10.99
N LEU A 39 -19.71 6.26 11.17
CA LEU A 39 -18.77 7.15 10.49
C LEU A 39 -17.33 6.88 10.96
N GLY A 40 -17.12 6.67 12.25
CA GLY A 40 -15.81 6.36 12.82
C GLY A 40 -15.24 5.06 12.27
N LEU A 41 -16.03 4.00 12.17
CA LEU A 41 -15.60 2.72 11.61
C LEU A 41 -15.22 2.85 10.13
N ARG A 42 -16.00 3.58 9.34
CA ARG A 42 -15.67 3.81 7.92
C ARG A 42 -14.34 4.57 7.75
N SER A 43 -14.12 5.61 8.55
CA SER A 43 -12.88 6.37 8.54
C SER A 43 -11.69 5.53 8.99
N TYR A 44 -11.86 4.70 10.01
CA TYR A 44 -10.83 3.78 10.50
C TYR A 44 -10.39 2.79 9.41
N HIS A 45 -11.35 2.15 8.72
CA HIS A 45 -11.02 1.21 7.64
C HIS A 45 -10.28 1.90 6.49
N LYS A 46 -10.69 3.11 6.11
CA LYS A 46 -10.00 3.88 5.07
C LYS A 46 -8.53 4.13 5.44
N ILE A 47 -8.28 4.64 6.66
CA ILE A 47 -6.93 4.95 7.14
C ILE A 47 -6.09 3.66 7.23
N SER A 48 -6.68 2.57 7.69
CA SER A 48 -6.00 1.28 7.79
C SER A 48 -5.54 0.76 6.41
N ILE A 49 -6.38 0.89 5.39
CA ILE A 49 -6.04 0.50 4.02
C ILE A 49 -4.93 1.40 3.45
N GLU A 50 -5.06 2.73 3.62
CA GLU A 50 -4.05 3.67 3.15
C GLU A 50 -2.68 3.45 3.81
N ASN A 51 -2.66 3.11 5.10
CA ASN A 51 -1.42 2.76 5.81
C ASN A 51 -0.84 1.45 5.31
N SER A 52 -1.66 0.41 5.14
CA SER A 52 -1.21 -0.88 4.58
C SER A 52 -0.59 -0.71 3.19
N LEU A 53 -1.25 0.06 2.31
CA LEU A 53 -0.71 0.37 0.98
C LEU A 53 0.64 1.09 1.03
N ARG A 54 0.80 2.03 1.96
CA ARG A 54 2.08 2.74 2.14
C ARG A 54 3.17 1.80 2.62
N ASP A 55 2.88 0.99 3.64
CA ASP A 55 3.84 0.01 4.18
C ASP A 55 4.30 -0.97 3.10
N GLU A 56 3.38 -1.47 2.27
CA GLU A 56 3.70 -2.37 1.16
C GLU A 56 4.47 -1.65 0.04
N GLY A 57 4.10 -0.42 -0.28
CA GLY A 57 4.80 0.40 -1.25
C GLY A 57 6.22 0.73 -0.82
N ASP A 58 6.42 1.06 0.45
CA ASP A 58 7.73 1.31 1.03
C ASP A 58 8.59 0.05 1.05
N LEU A 59 8.00 -1.12 1.30
CA LEU A 59 8.68 -2.41 1.21
C LEU A 59 9.21 -2.67 -0.21
N LEU A 60 8.36 -2.50 -1.23
CA LEU A 60 8.75 -2.67 -2.63
C LEU A 60 9.84 -1.69 -3.04
N MET A 61 9.64 -0.42 -2.75
CA MET A 61 10.60 0.63 -3.09
C MET A 61 11.94 0.41 -2.39
N SER A 62 11.92 0.07 -1.11
CA SER A 62 13.12 -0.24 -0.32
C SER A 62 13.86 -1.46 -0.86
N SER A 63 13.14 -2.50 -1.31
CA SER A 63 13.76 -3.69 -1.91
C SER A 63 14.51 -3.33 -3.19
N ILE A 64 13.90 -2.54 -4.07
CA ILE A 64 14.54 -2.08 -5.31
C ILE A 64 15.75 -1.20 -5.02
N ILE A 65 15.59 -0.19 -4.15
CA ILE A 65 16.66 0.74 -3.81
C ILE A 65 17.82 0.01 -3.13
N THR A 66 17.54 -0.93 -2.22
CA THR A 66 18.56 -1.72 -1.55
C THR A 66 19.37 -2.55 -2.55
N GLU A 67 18.69 -3.19 -3.52
CA GLU A 67 19.37 -3.92 -4.58
C GLU A 67 20.28 -3.00 -5.41
N LEU A 68 19.76 -1.84 -5.85
CA LEU A 68 20.56 -0.89 -6.63
C LEU A 68 21.82 -0.41 -5.89
N TYR A 69 21.70 -0.14 -4.59
CA TYR A 69 22.86 0.29 -3.77
C TYR A 69 23.85 -0.83 -3.47
N THR A 70 23.35 -2.02 -3.11
CA THR A 70 24.22 -3.14 -2.70
C THR A 70 24.89 -3.80 -3.89
N PHE A 71 24.18 -3.86 -5.02
CA PHE A 71 24.74 -4.43 -6.24
C PHE A 71 25.78 -3.51 -6.87
N ALA A 72 25.63 -2.18 -6.78
CA ALA A 72 26.53 -1.16 -7.33
C ALA A 72 26.90 -1.45 -8.81
N PRO A 73 25.97 -1.32 -9.74
CA PRO A 73 26.16 -1.74 -11.12
C PRO A 73 27.17 -0.83 -11.86
N GLU A 74 28.04 -1.44 -12.68
CA GLU A 74 28.88 -0.71 -13.65
C GLU A 74 28.12 -0.41 -14.95
N LYS A 75 27.21 -1.30 -15.32
CA LYS A 75 26.39 -1.18 -16.52
C LYS A 75 24.94 -1.58 -16.23
N VAL A 76 24.04 -0.88 -16.85
CA VAL A 76 22.59 -1.17 -16.75
C VAL A 76 22.01 -1.26 -18.15
N THR A 77 21.17 -2.28 -18.35
CA THR A 77 20.37 -2.45 -19.56
C THR A 77 18.90 -2.52 -19.19
N SER A 78 18.02 -2.10 -20.06
CA SER A 78 16.58 -2.21 -19.86
C SER A 78 15.89 -2.79 -21.09
N ALA A 79 14.77 -3.46 -20.87
CA ALA A 79 13.79 -3.72 -21.90
C ALA A 79 12.38 -3.52 -21.33
N ILE A 80 11.53 -2.95 -22.18
CA ILE A 80 10.10 -2.85 -21.94
C ILE A 80 9.45 -3.70 -23.02
N THR A 81 8.77 -4.76 -22.62
CA THR A 81 8.00 -5.59 -23.54
C THR A 81 6.53 -5.24 -23.36
N GLN A 82 5.95 -4.63 -24.39
CA GLN A 82 4.51 -4.40 -24.44
C GLN A 82 3.87 -5.59 -25.15
N ASN A 83 3.32 -6.50 -24.37
CA ASN A 83 2.35 -7.47 -24.87
C ASN A 83 0.95 -6.88 -24.70
N SER A 84 0.00 -7.30 -25.55
CA SER A 84 -1.32 -6.66 -25.75
C SER A 84 -2.19 -6.46 -24.49
N GLU A 85 -1.81 -6.97 -23.34
CA GLU A 85 -2.59 -6.88 -22.07
C GLU A 85 -1.74 -6.52 -20.84
N GLU A 86 -0.41 -6.63 -20.87
CA GLU A 86 0.46 -6.35 -19.71
C GLU A 86 1.77 -5.67 -20.15
N THR A 87 2.17 -4.66 -19.37
CA THR A 87 3.46 -4.00 -19.57
C THR A 87 4.50 -4.60 -18.64
N ASP A 88 5.30 -5.51 -19.18
CA ASP A 88 6.46 -6.03 -18.44
C ASP A 88 7.63 -5.06 -18.58
N SER A 89 8.17 -4.63 -17.48
CA SER A 89 9.36 -3.80 -17.45
C SER A 89 10.45 -4.44 -16.61
N TYR A 90 11.66 -4.45 -17.12
CA TYR A 90 12.80 -4.90 -16.35
C TYR A 90 14.07 -4.11 -16.65
N ILE A 91 14.94 -4.07 -15.66
CA ILE A 91 16.31 -3.62 -15.79
C ILE A 91 17.25 -4.78 -15.39
N THR A 92 18.36 -4.90 -16.10
CA THR A 92 19.43 -5.84 -15.77
C THR A 92 20.66 -5.04 -15.37
N LEU A 93 21.10 -5.26 -14.17
CA LEU A 93 22.29 -4.69 -13.56
C LEU A 93 23.47 -5.63 -13.85
N GLU A 94 24.60 -5.11 -14.26
CA GLU A 94 25.84 -5.86 -14.46
C GLU A 94 26.97 -5.20 -13.69
N ARG A 95 27.67 -5.99 -12.87
CA ARG A 95 28.82 -5.56 -12.09
C ARG A 95 30.11 -5.88 -12.84
N GLN A 96 31.24 -5.27 -12.43
CA GLN A 96 32.55 -5.42 -13.05
C GLN A 96 33.07 -6.86 -13.07
N ASP A 97 32.67 -7.69 -12.11
CA ASP A 97 33.01 -9.13 -12.04
C ASP A 97 32.13 -9.99 -12.95
N GLY A 98 31.23 -9.41 -13.73
CA GLY A 98 30.34 -10.13 -14.65
C GLY A 98 29.08 -10.68 -13.98
N MET A 99 28.90 -10.50 -12.66
CA MET A 99 27.66 -10.87 -12.00
C MET A 99 26.50 -9.99 -12.48
N LYS A 100 25.31 -10.59 -12.58
CA LYS A 100 24.09 -9.93 -13.03
C LYS A 100 22.98 -10.08 -12.02
N SER A 101 22.22 -9.01 -11.88
CA SER A 101 20.94 -9.00 -11.17
C SER A 101 19.88 -8.36 -12.05
N ARG A 102 18.66 -8.88 -12.01
CA ARG A 102 17.51 -8.34 -12.75
C ARG A 102 16.42 -7.96 -11.78
N ILE A 103 15.94 -6.73 -11.94
CA ILE A 103 14.74 -6.23 -11.26
C ILE A 103 13.64 -6.18 -12.32
N GLN A 104 12.57 -6.93 -12.11
CA GLN A 104 11.48 -7.09 -13.07
C GLN A 104 10.14 -6.86 -12.38
N ILE A 105 9.27 -6.12 -13.05
CA ILE A 105 7.84 -6.04 -12.72
C ILE A 105 7.10 -6.74 -13.86
N ALA A 106 6.45 -7.84 -13.53
CA ALA A 106 5.68 -8.63 -14.47
C ALA A 106 4.48 -9.28 -13.76
N ASN A 107 3.33 -9.30 -14.41
CA ASN A 107 2.09 -9.90 -13.87
C ASN A 107 1.74 -9.38 -12.45
N GLY A 108 1.98 -8.10 -12.18
CA GLY A 108 1.72 -7.52 -10.87
C GLY A 108 2.66 -7.99 -9.74
N VAL A 109 3.81 -8.59 -10.08
CA VAL A 109 4.81 -9.10 -9.13
C VAL A 109 6.16 -8.44 -9.38
N LEU A 110 6.80 -7.97 -8.30
CA LEU A 110 8.19 -7.56 -8.30
C LEU A 110 9.08 -8.78 -8.05
N THR A 111 10.05 -9.00 -8.94
CA THR A 111 11.06 -10.06 -8.81
C THR A 111 12.45 -9.45 -8.92
N ILE A 112 13.33 -9.81 -7.97
CA ILE A 112 14.74 -9.45 -7.97
C ILE A 112 15.54 -10.75 -7.97
N ALA A 113 16.20 -11.07 -9.08
CA ALA A 113 16.91 -12.33 -9.22
C ALA A 113 18.02 -12.27 -10.28
N ASN A 114 18.93 -13.23 -10.23
CA ASN A 114 19.90 -13.40 -11.31
C ASN A 114 19.17 -13.85 -12.59
N PRO A 115 19.33 -13.15 -13.73
CA PRO A 115 18.66 -13.47 -14.99
C PRO A 115 19.07 -14.82 -15.60
N ASP A 116 20.20 -15.38 -15.19
CA ASP A 116 20.72 -16.65 -15.70
C ASP A 116 20.08 -17.85 -14.95
N VAL A 117 19.27 -17.61 -13.91
CA VAL A 117 18.53 -18.64 -13.18
C VAL A 117 17.13 -18.80 -13.78
N ILE A 118 16.87 -19.99 -14.36
CA ILE A 118 15.62 -20.28 -15.11
C ILE A 118 14.39 -20.26 -14.21
N ASN A 119 14.50 -20.59 -12.93
CA ASN A 119 13.41 -20.51 -11.96
C ASN A 119 13.95 -19.81 -10.71
N PRO A 120 13.76 -18.50 -10.58
CA PRO A 120 14.22 -17.81 -9.38
C PRO A 120 13.50 -18.39 -8.16
N PRO A 121 14.21 -18.54 -7.04
CA PRO A 121 13.64 -19.02 -5.80
C PRO A 121 12.48 -18.11 -5.33
N GLU A 122 11.59 -18.65 -4.53
CA GLU A 122 10.37 -17.96 -4.11
C GLU A 122 10.68 -16.72 -3.25
N ASP A 123 11.79 -16.71 -2.55
CA ASP A 123 12.32 -15.58 -1.78
C ASP A 123 12.81 -14.41 -2.65
N ALA A 124 13.08 -14.63 -3.94
CA ALA A 124 13.38 -13.57 -4.91
C ALA A 124 12.13 -12.74 -5.28
N ARG A 125 10.94 -13.18 -4.88
CA ARG A 125 9.67 -12.50 -5.14
C ARG A 125 9.24 -11.75 -3.89
N THR A 126 9.02 -10.45 -4.03
CA THR A 126 8.45 -9.66 -2.94
C THR A 126 6.93 -9.87 -2.93
N THR A 127 6.43 -10.54 -1.89
CA THR A 127 5.00 -10.82 -1.73
C THR A 127 4.32 -9.68 -0.97
N ILE A 128 3.25 -9.14 -1.54
CA ILE A 128 2.41 -8.09 -0.95
C ILE A 128 0.94 -8.51 -1.00
N HIS A 129 0.10 -7.91 -0.16
CA HIS A 129 -1.35 -8.17 -0.14
C HIS A 129 -2.12 -7.33 -1.16
N SER A 130 -1.59 -6.16 -1.51
CA SER A 130 -2.09 -5.32 -2.60
C SER A 130 -1.66 -5.87 -3.96
N LYS A 131 -2.24 -5.33 -5.03
CA LYS A 131 -1.82 -5.65 -6.39
C LYS A 131 -1.00 -4.51 -6.96
N LEU A 132 0.12 -4.84 -7.59
CA LEU A 132 0.77 -3.90 -8.50
C LEU A 132 -0.13 -3.71 -9.73
N ALA A 133 -0.56 -2.49 -9.95
CA ALA A 133 -1.43 -2.14 -11.07
C ALA A 133 -0.62 -1.92 -12.36
N GLU A 134 -1.32 -1.90 -13.50
CA GLU A 134 -0.77 -1.73 -14.86
C GLU A 134 0.02 -0.44 -15.06
N GLY A 135 0.13 0.46 -14.19
CA GLY A 135 0.99 1.65 -14.27
C GLY A 135 2.39 1.47 -13.71
N SER A 136 2.66 0.32 -13.06
CA SER A 136 3.95 0.06 -12.44
C SER A 136 5.02 -0.26 -13.48
N LYS A 137 6.15 0.46 -13.44
CA LYS A 137 7.24 0.31 -14.40
C LYS A 137 8.57 0.78 -13.85
N ILE A 138 9.64 0.23 -14.42
CA ILE A 138 11.01 0.68 -14.20
C ILE A 138 11.58 1.13 -15.54
N ILE A 139 12.02 2.36 -15.62
CA ILE A 139 12.53 2.99 -16.84
C ILE A 139 13.99 3.37 -16.65
N LEU A 140 14.81 3.07 -17.65
CA LEU A 140 16.21 3.47 -17.69
C LEU A 140 16.36 4.63 -18.68
N GLU A 141 16.89 5.76 -18.20
CA GLU A 141 17.24 6.92 -18.99
C GLU A 141 18.77 7.03 -19.09
N CYS A 142 19.30 6.72 -20.26
CA CYS A 142 20.72 6.74 -20.51
C CYS A 142 21.17 8.09 -21.09
N GLN A 143 22.33 8.56 -20.64
CA GLN A 143 23.00 9.70 -21.29
C GLN A 143 23.67 9.30 -22.62
N ASN A 144 24.02 8.03 -22.78
CA ASN A 144 24.69 7.46 -23.95
C ASN A 144 23.97 6.17 -24.44
N THR A 145 24.58 5.47 -25.39
CA THR A 145 24.04 4.21 -25.92
C THR A 145 23.99 3.10 -24.89
N VAL A 146 23.00 2.21 -25.01
CA VAL A 146 22.86 0.98 -24.19
C VAL A 146 24.01 -0.01 -24.51
N PRO A 147 24.66 -0.62 -23.52
CA PRO A 147 24.43 -0.55 -22.07
C PRO A 147 24.89 0.77 -21.43
N CYS A 148 24.10 1.27 -20.49
CA CYS A 148 24.40 2.51 -19.78
C CYS A 148 25.48 2.31 -18.74
N LYS A 149 26.46 3.20 -18.69
CA LYS A 149 27.44 3.28 -17.60
C LYS A 149 27.11 4.38 -16.59
N SER A 150 26.23 5.29 -16.96
CA SER A 150 25.71 6.34 -16.11
C SER A 150 24.35 6.79 -16.63
N GLY A 151 23.43 7.08 -15.73
CA GLY A 151 22.09 7.46 -16.10
C GLY A 151 21.15 7.56 -14.90
N LEU A 152 19.86 7.59 -15.21
CA LEU A 152 18.79 7.62 -14.22
C LEU A 152 17.92 6.39 -14.37
N ILE A 153 17.56 5.76 -13.26
CA ILE A 153 16.56 4.71 -13.17
C ILE A 153 15.34 5.32 -12.50
N SER A 154 14.26 5.48 -13.27
CA SER A 154 12.98 5.97 -12.76
C SER A 154 12.10 4.78 -12.42
N ILE A 155 11.56 4.78 -11.20
CA ILE A 155 10.74 3.73 -10.64
C ILE A 155 9.36 4.33 -10.38
N ASP A 156 8.35 3.86 -11.11
CA ASP A 156 6.95 4.20 -10.91
C ASP A 156 6.24 2.95 -10.40
N LEU A 157 5.72 2.98 -9.17
CA LEU A 157 4.91 1.90 -8.60
C LEU A 157 3.48 2.39 -8.39
N SER A 158 2.53 1.66 -8.92
CA SER A 158 1.11 1.86 -8.68
C SER A 158 0.55 0.65 -7.97
N LEU A 159 0.04 0.84 -6.75
CA LEU A 159 -0.57 -0.21 -5.95
C LEU A 159 -2.06 0.05 -5.83
N VAL A 160 -2.85 -1.02 -5.83
CA VAL A 160 -4.30 -0.94 -5.64
C VAL A 160 -4.75 -1.99 -4.65
N GLN A 161 -5.55 -1.57 -3.68
CA GLN A 161 -6.25 -2.44 -2.76
C GLN A 161 -7.75 -2.20 -2.86
N SER A 162 -8.52 -3.28 -3.12
CA SER A 162 -9.97 -3.21 -3.20
C SER A 162 -10.60 -3.56 -1.85
N TYR A 163 -11.51 -2.71 -1.36
CA TYR A 163 -12.26 -2.96 -0.14
C TYR A 163 -13.72 -2.51 -0.30
N ALA A 164 -14.65 -3.39 0.02
CA ALA A 164 -16.11 -3.14 -0.06
C ALA A 164 -16.56 -2.60 -1.43
N GLY A 165 -15.97 -3.09 -2.53
CA GLY A 165 -16.29 -2.69 -3.90
C GLY A 165 -15.73 -1.32 -4.31
N LYS A 166 -14.80 -0.77 -3.53
CA LYS A 166 -14.09 0.47 -3.84
C LYS A 166 -12.60 0.22 -3.90
N ASP A 167 -11.94 0.78 -4.91
CA ASP A 167 -10.49 0.71 -5.09
C ASP A 167 -9.81 1.90 -4.43
N TYR A 168 -8.70 1.61 -3.78
CA TYR A 168 -7.83 2.57 -3.13
C TYR A 168 -6.46 2.50 -3.82
N PRO A 169 -6.16 3.45 -4.73
CA PRO A 169 -4.87 3.51 -5.41
C PRO A 169 -3.83 4.25 -4.58
N LEU A 170 -2.57 3.85 -4.72
CA LEU A 170 -1.38 4.56 -4.24
C LEU A 170 -0.34 4.57 -5.34
N GLU A 171 0.18 5.75 -5.67
CA GLU A 171 1.29 5.92 -6.62
C GLU A 171 2.54 6.36 -5.85
N LEU A 172 3.65 5.67 -6.12
CA LEU A 172 4.96 5.99 -5.60
C LEU A 172 5.93 6.17 -6.77
N LYS A 173 6.74 7.21 -6.70
CA LYS A 173 7.76 7.51 -7.72
C LYS A 173 9.08 7.78 -7.06
N SER A 174 10.14 7.22 -7.63
CA SER A 174 11.51 7.46 -7.20
C SER A 174 12.45 7.48 -8.40
N THR A 175 13.59 8.14 -8.24
CA THR A 175 14.63 8.18 -9.25
C THR A 175 15.96 7.90 -8.61
N PHE A 176 16.73 6.99 -9.21
CA PHE A 176 18.05 6.58 -8.76
C PHE A 176 19.07 6.92 -9.84
N GLY A 177 20.16 7.62 -9.47
CA GLY A 177 21.30 7.90 -10.35
C GLY A 177 22.43 6.91 -10.12
N PHE A 178 23.12 6.48 -11.17
CA PHE A 178 24.26 5.59 -11.10
C PHE A 178 25.36 6.00 -12.08
#